data_38dba7aa2d6ed5d3388e951a09ace7e6
#
_entry.id   38dba7aa2d6ed5d3388e951a09ace7e6
#
_cell.length_a   1.000
_cell.length_b   1.000
_cell.length_c   1.000
_cell.angle_alpha   90.00
_cell.angle_beta   90.00
_cell.angle_gamma   90.00
#
_symmetry.space_group_name_H-M   'P 1'
#
loop_
_entity.id
_entity.type
_entity.pdbx_description
1 polymer ?
#
loop_
_entity_poly.entity_id
_entity_poly.type
_entity_poly.pdbx_seq_one_letter_code
_entity_poly.pdbx_strand_id
1 'polypeptide(L)'
;MGAGRSILATIGAVLLGFVVLMIGGSVSGVLMVANLKLAPALPVFFPATLLWLWIFWRYVRGDGWPRSTSDRRRSLLRVRELSPRAWGWSLAAGGLGLTAVMGIAFITYRYAALPEAAYRAPFDVSDFPPWTLLSIFAAVALTAGVVEEVAFRGYMLSGIERRYGWAVGIGLVTILFYVAHLSHAYATLAFIPFFLAHGLIMGLLVFYARSIVPGVVLHAVSDFIVLPMQYGVIPSAGQSDFVGQGWLSVMAGAAAIPAFRQLAKATKGEPHVDRIYG
;
A
#
# COMPACT_ATOMS: atom_id res chain seq x y z
N MET A 1 -19.66 -26.18 0.36
CA MET A 1 -19.52 -25.54 1.70
C MET A 1 -20.73 -24.63 1.89
N GLY A 2 -21.49 -24.74 3.02
CA GLY A 2 -22.67 -23.89 3.22
C GLY A 2 -22.29 -22.40 3.31
N ALA A 3 -23.17 -21.52 2.85
CA ALA A 3 -22.96 -20.05 2.80
C ALA A 3 -22.44 -19.45 4.13
N GLY A 4 -22.95 -19.92 5.27
CA GLY A 4 -22.50 -19.47 6.59
C GLY A 4 -21.04 -19.75 6.89
N ARG A 5 -20.49 -20.91 6.48
CA ARG A 5 -19.05 -21.21 6.65
C ARG A 5 -18.18 -20.31 5.78
N SER A 6 -18.66 -19.92 4.61
CA SER A 6 -17.95 -19.01 3.71
C SER A 6 -17.86 -17.59 4.30
N ILE A 7 -18.94 -17.08 4.90
CA ILE A 7 -18.98 -15.77 5.55
C ILE A 7 -18.03 -15.71 6.75
N LEU A 8 -18.11 -16.68 7.67
CA LEU A 8 -17.22 -16.73 8.84
C LEU A 8 -15.74 -16.80 8.45
N ALA A 9 -15.42 -17.57 7.42
CA ALA A 9 -14.03 -17.65 6.95
C ALA A 9 -13.56 -16.36 6.27
N THR A 10 -14.47 -15.59 5.66
CA THR A 10 -14.17 -14.26 5.11
C THR A 10 -13.91 -13.24 6.22
N ILE A 11 -14.79 -13.22 7.23
CA ILE A 11 -14.58 -12.39 8.43
C ILE A 11 -13.23 -12.73 9.07
N GLY A 12 -12.91 -14.02 9.23
CA GLY A 12 -11.62 -14.45 9.74
C GLY A 12 -10.42 -13.97 8.92
N ALA A 13 -10.52 -13.94 7.58
CA ALA A 13 -9.45 -13.40 6.72
C ALA A 13 -9.28 -11.88 6.88
N VAL A 14 -10.38 -11.15 7.00
CA VAL A 14 -10.38 -9.70 7.25
C VAL A 14 -9.78 -9.38 8.62
N LEU A 15 -10.25 -10.06 9.67
CA LEU A 15 -9.71 -9.87 11.03
C LEU A 15 -8.22 -10.20 11.10
N LEU A 16 -7.80 -11.30 10.47
CA LEU A 16 -6.38 -11.66 10.41
C LEU A 16 -5.55 -10.58 9.69
N GLY A 17 -6.05 -10.03 8.59
CA GLY A 17 -5.39 -8.93 7.90
C GLY A 17 -5.26 -7.69 8.77
N PHE A 18 -6.30 -7.31 9.53
CA PHE A 18 -6.21 -6.20 10.49
C PHE A 18 -5.23 -6.48 11.64
N VAL A 19 -5.18 -7.71 12.16
CA VAL A 19 -4.17 -8.09 13.16
C VAL A 19 -2.75 -7.95 12.60
N VAL A 20 -2.53 -8.39 11.36
CA VAL A 20 -1.24 -8.24 10.66
C VAL A 20 -0.89 -6.77 10.47
N LEU A 21 -1.85 -5.94 10.06
CA LEU A 21 -1.70 -4.49 9.90
C LEU A 21 -1.29 -3.84 11.23
N MET A 22 -2.03 -4.13 12.30
CA MET A 22 -1.80 -3.54 13.62
C MET A 22 -0.44 -3.95 14.18
N ILE A 23 -0.08 -5.23 14.15
CA ILE A 23 1.22 -5.70 14.67
C ILE A 23 2.36 -5.10 13.83
N GLY A 24 2.25 -5.17 12.50
CA GLY A 24 3.28 -4.67 11.59
C GLY A 24 3.55 -3.17 11.75
N GLY A 25 2.49 -2.36 11.79
CA GLY A 25 2.57 -0.91 11.87
C GLY A 25 2.88 -0.39 13.27
N SER A 26 2.28 -0.98 14.33
CA SER A 26 2.44 -0.46 15.69
C SER A 26 3.89 -0.52 16.20
N VAL A 27 4.64 -1.55 15.88
CA VAL A 27 6.05 -1.67 16.32
C VAL A 27 6.89 -0.54 15.71
N SER A 28 6.76 -0.29 14.41
CA SER A 28 7.44 0.83 13.74
C SER A 28 7.04 2.18 14.35
N GLY A 29 5.74 2.38 14.59
CA GLY A 29 5.22 3.60 15.20
C GLY A 29 5.76 3.83 16.63
N VAL A 30 5.77 2.79 17.46
CA VAL A 30 6.30 2.89 18.84
C VAL A 30 7.79 3.19 18.84
N LEU A 31 8.59 2.53 17.98
CA LEU A 31 10.02 2.78 17.86
C LEU A 31 10.29 4.24 17.47
N MET A 32 9.56 4.74 16.47
CA MET A 32 9.69 6.12 16.00
C MET A 32 9.31 7.13 17.09
N VAL A 33 8.14 6.99 17.71
CA VAL A 33 7.66 7.93 18.74
C VAL A 33 8.59 7.93 19.95
N ALA A 34 9.05 6.77 20.41
CA ALA A 34 9.99 6.67 21.53
C ALA A 34 11.30 7.38 21.22
N ASN A 35 11.88 7.16 20.05
CA ASN A 35 13.13 7.82 19.68
C ASN A 35 12.97 9.33 19.51
N LEU A 36 11.90 9.80 18.86
CA LEU A 36 11.68 11.23 18.65
C LEU A 36 11.49 12.00 19.97
N LYS A 37 10.96 11.35 21.00
CA LYS A 37 10.84 11.91 22.35
C LYS A 37 12.18 11.95 23.10
N LEU A 38 13.05 10.96 22.90
CA LEU A 38 14.28 10.80 23.69
C LEU A 38 15.51 11.41 23.01
N ALA A 39 15.60 11.31 21.69
CA ALA A 39 16.76 11.74 20.92
C ALA A 39 16.36 12.15 19.49
N PRO A 40 15.65 13.27 19.30
CA PRO A 40 15.09 13.67 18.01
C PRO A 40 16.15 13.92 16.92
N ALA A 41 17.36 14.30 17.32
CA ALA A 41 18.46 14.54 16.38
C ALA A 41 19.15 13.26 15.87
N LEU A 42 18.88 12.11 16.51
CA LEU A 42 19.50 10.82 16.16
C LEU A 42 18.41 9.81 15.78
N PRO A 43 18.12 9.60 14.49
CA PRO A 43 17.01 8.73 14.05
C PRO A 43 17.35 7.24 14.16
N VAL A 44 17.65 6.77 15.37
CA VAL A 44 17.96 5.34 15.66
C VAL A 44 16.76 4.44 15.37
N PHE A 45 15.54 4.98 15.41
CA PHE A 45 14.33 4.27 15.03
C PHE A 45 14.39 3.74 13.59
N PHE A 46 15.09 4.43 12.67
CA PHE A 46 15.11 4.04 11.27
C PHE A 46 15.76 2.66 11.04
N PRO A 47 17.02 2.41 11.45
CA PRO A 47 17.59 1.07 11.36
C PRO A 47 16.82 0.03 12.19
N ALA A 48 16.23 0.41 13.33
CA ALA A 48 15.39 -0.48 14.11
C ALA A 48 14.09 -0.86 13.35
N THR A 49 13.47 0.10 12.65
CA THR A 49 12.33 -0.17 11.77
C THR A 49 12.71 -1.09 10.60
N LEU A 50 13.87 -0.89 9.98
CA LEU A 50 14.34 -1.78 8.90
C LEU A 50 14.54 -3.21 9.41
N LEU A 51 15.15 -3.38 10.59
CA LEU A 51 15.29 -4.69 11.22
C LEU A 51 13.92 -5.32 11.53
N TRP A 52 12.99 -4.54 12.07
CA TRP A 52 11.63 -4.99 12.32
C TRP A 52 10.92 -5.43 11.05
N LEU A 53 10.94 -4.62 10.00
CA LEU A 53 10.31 -4.95 8.72
C LEU A 53 10.96 -6.18 8.07
N TRP A 54 12.26 -6.38 8.22
CA TRP A 54 12.94 -7.60 7.77
C TRP A 54 12.45 -8.84 8.54
N ILE A 55 12.34 -8.77 9.88
CA ILE A 55 11.80 -9.87 10.71
C ILE A 55 10.35 -10.15 10.34
N PHE A 56 9.52 -9.10 10.24
CA PHE A 56 8.11 -9.17 9.85
C PHE A 56 7.97 -9.83 8.46
N TRP A 57 8.72 -9.37 7.48
CA TRP A 57 8.70 -9.91 6.11
C TRP A 57 9.08 -11.40 6.08
N ARG A 58 10.13 -11.78 6.77
CA ARG A 58 10.52 -13.21 6.89
C ARG A 58 9.43 -14.04 7.54
N TYR A 59 8.80 -13.52 8.59
CA TYR A 59 7.71 -14.21 9.27
C TYR A 59 6.50 -14.42 8.33
N VAL A 60 6.01 -13.37 7.69
CA VAL A 60 4.82 -13.46 6.83
C VAL A 60 5.07 -14.29 5.57
N ARG A 61 6.28 -14.34 5.06
CA ARG A 61 6.71 -15.25 3.98
C ARG A 61 6.77 -16.72 4.39
N GLY A 62 6.61 -17.02 5.67
CA GLY A 62 6.70 -18.37 6.17
C GLY A 62 8.13 -18.88 6.37
N ASP A 63 9.14 -18.00 6.38
CA ASP A 63 10.54 -18.35 6.64
C ASP A 63 10.86 -18.39 8.13
N GLY A 64 9.96 -17.86 8.99
CA GLY A 64 10.07 -17.79 10.45
C GLY A 64 9.29 -18.86 11.20
N TRP A 65 9.58 -19.01 12.48
CA TRP A 65 8.83 -19.86 13.41
C TRP A 65 7.44 -19.25 13.70
N PRO A 66 6.33 -20.03 13.91
CA PRO A 66 6.26 -21.50 13.88
C PRO A 66 6.18 -22.06 12.45
N ARG A 67 6.94 -23.14 12.19
CA ARG A 67 6.98 -23.76 10.86
C ARG A 67 5.66 -24.43 10.46
N SER A 68 4.85 -24.82 11.44
CA SER A 68 3.53 -25.44 11.19
C SER A 68 2.55 -24.57 10.41
N THR A 69 2.76 -23.25 10.36
CA THR A 69 1.92 -22.31 9.60
C THR A 69 2.61 -21.75 8.36
N SER A 70 3.85 -22.18 8.05
CA SER A 70 4.65 -21.62 6.96
C SER A 70 3.96 -21.68 5.60
N ASP A 71 3.45 -22.85 5.21
CA ASP A 71 2.83 -23.04 3.91
C ASP A 71 1.56 -22.19 3.77
N ARG A 72 0.77 -22.09 4.84
CA ARG A 72 -0.40 -21.22 4.86
C ARG A 72 -0.03 -19.75 4.71
N ARG A 73 1.02 -19.28 5.40
CA ARG A 73 1.50 -17.90 5.24
C ARG A 73 1.99 -17.63 3.83
N ARG A 74 2.79 -18.52 3.23
CA ARG A 74 3.25 -18.44 1.84
C ARG A 74 2.10 -18.35 0.87
N SER A 75 1.09 -19.21 1.02
CA SER A 75 -0.08 -19.24 0.13
C SER A 75 -0.93 -17.96 0.20
N LEU A 76 -0.96 -17.29 1.35
CA LEU A 76 -1.71 -16.04 1.51
C LEU A 76 -0.94 -14.83 0.98
N LEU A 77 0.40 -14.83 1.08
CA LEU A 77 1.20 -13.65 0.79
C LEU A 77 1.44 -13.38 -0.70
N ARG A 78 1.37 -14.41 -1.56
CA ARG A 78 1.61 -14.28 -3.01
C ARG A 78 2.97 -13.66 -3.36
N VAL A 79 4.02 -14.02 -2.64
CA VAL A 79 5.38 -13.65 -3.01
C VAL A 79 5.92 -14.68 -3.98
N ARG A 80 6.25 -14.23 -5.18
CA ARG A 80 6.92 -15.05 -6.18
C ARG A 80 7.95 -14.24 -6.95
N GLU A 81 8.88 -14.93 -7.56
CA GLU A 81 9.84 -14.34 -8.49
C GLU A 81 9.13 -13.94 -9.78
N LEU A 82 9.47 -12.78 -10.27
CA LEU A 82 8.96 -12.23 -11.53
C LEU A 82 10.09 -12.18 -12.55
N SER A 83 9.77 -12.49 -13.79
CA SER A 83 10.72 -12.26 -14.89
C SER A 83 11.01 -10.75 -15.02
N PRO A 84 12.18 -10.35 -15.57
CA PRO A 84 12.49 -8.94 -15.79
C PRO A 84 11.43 -8.20 -16.60
N ARG A 85 10.80 -8.89 -17.56
CA ARG A 85 9.69 -8.35 -18.35
C ARG A 85 8.44 -8.11 -17.51
N ALA A 86 8.08 -9.05 -16.64
CA ALA A 86 6.94 -8.90 -15.74
C ALA A 86 7.19 -7.79 -14.71
N TRP A 87 8.42 -7.67 -14.20
CA TRP A 87 8.83 -6.55 -13.36
C TRP A 87 8.66 -5.21 -14.05
N GLY A 88 9.24 -5.04 -15.24
CA GLY A 88 9.16 -3.79 -16.00
C GLY A 88 7.70 -3.36 -16.24
N TRP A 89 6.85 -4.29 -16.70
CA TRP A 89 5.44 -3.98 -16.92
C TRP A 89 4.65 -3.77 -15.62
N SER A 90 5.01 -4.41 -14.53
CA SER A 90 4.40 -4.15 -13.21
C SER A 90 4.68 -2.74 -12.73
N LEU A 91 5.95 -2.31 -12.81
CA LEU A 91 6.33 -0.95 -12.43
C LEU A 91 5.72 0.10 -13.35
N ALA A 92 5.67 -0.16 -14.66
CA ALA A 92 5.04 0.75 -15.62
C ALA A 92 3.53 0.87 -15.39
N ALA A 93 2.81 -0.26 -15.29
CA ALA A 93 1.36 -0.27 -15.12
C ALA A 93 0.93 0.32 -13.77
N GLY A 94 1.60 -0.09 -12.68
CA GLY A 94 1.31 0.42 -11.35
C GLY A 94 1.73 1.88 -11.19
N GLY A 95 2.91 2.28 -11.68
CA GLY A 95 3.40 3.65 -11.61
C GLY A 95 2.50 4.63 -12.39
N LEU A 96 2.13 4.29 -13.63
CA LEU A 96 1.18 5.07 -14.41
C LEU A 96 -0.20 5.14 -13.74
N GLY A 97 -0.68 4.01 -13.20
CA GLY A 97 -1.95 3.98 -12.46
C GLY A 97 -1.91 4.86 -11.21
N LEU A 98 -0.85 4.81 -10.41
CA LEU A 98 -0.69 5.67 -9.23
C LEU A 98 -0.55 7.14 -9.60
N THR A 99 0.16 7.47 -10.70
CA THR A 99 0.21 8.85 -11.22
C THR A 99 -1.18 9.37 -11.56
N ALA A 100 -2.04 8.54 -12.18
CA ALA A 100 -3.42 8.92 -12.44
C ALA A 100 -4.23 9.13 -11.15
N VAL A 101 -4.03 8.26 -10.15
CA VAL A 101 -4.67 8.37 -8.82
C VAL A 101 -4.24 9.64 -8.09
N MET A 102 -2.97 10.06 -8.22
CA MET A 102 -2.50 11.33 -7.65
C MET A 102 -3.27 12.54 -8.22
N GLY A 103 -3.69 12.48 -9.49
CA GLY A 103 -4.57 13.52 -10.05
C GLY A 103 -5.90 13.65 -9.32
N ILE A 104 -6.48 12.54 -8.85
CA ILE A 104 -7.72 12.57 -8.05
C ILE A 104 -7.44 13.24 -6.69
N ALA A 105 -6.35 12.87 -6.01
CA ALA A 105 -5.95 13.52 -4.76
C ALA A 105 -5.75 15.03 -4.95
N PHE A 106 -5.04 15.40 -6.01
CA PHE A 106 -4.77 16.80 -6.36
C PHE A 106 -6.06 17.61 -6.58
N ILE A 107 -7.01 17.07 -7.35
CA ILE A 107 -8.34 17.67 -7.55
C ILE A 107 -9.07 17.80 -6.22
N THR A 108 -9.01 16.78 -5.37
CA THR A 108 -9.67 16.78 -4.06
C THR A 108 -9.08 17.86 -3.16
N TYR A 109 -7.75 17.95 -3.04
CA TYR A 109 -7.09 19.01 -2.26
C TYR A 109 -7.39 20.42 -2.78
N ARG A 110 -7.62 20.57 -4.08
CA ARG A 110 -7.86 21.86 -4.70
C ARG A 110 -9.29 22.38 -4.53
N TYR A 111 -10.27 21.48 -4.57
CA TYR A 111 -11.69 21.87 -4.68
C TYR A 111 -12.56 21.43 -3.50
N ALA A 112 -12.13 20.45 -2.71
CA ALA A 112 -12.90 20.03 -1.55
C ALA A 112 -12.55 20.89 -0.32
N ALA A 113 -13.56 21.20 0.48
CA ALA A 113 -13.38 21.79 1.81
C ALA A 113 -12.91 20.68 2.77
N LEU A 114 -11.59 20.57 2.96
CA LEU A 114 -11.00 19.60 3.87
C LEU A 114 -10.76 20.24 5.26
N PRO A 115 -10.78 19.44 6.34
CA PRO A 115 -10.39 19.92 7.67
C PRO A 115 -8.96 20.47 7.65
N GLU A 116 -8.66 21.48 8.44
CA GLU A 116 -7.33 22.07 8.56
C GLU A 116 -6.26 21.01 8.91
N ALA A 117 -6.61 20.06 9.77
CA ALA A 117 -5.74 18.94 10.13
C ALA A 117 -5.34 18.03 8.95
N ALA A 118 -6.06 18.06 7.82
CA ALA A 118 -5.71 17.32 6.62
C ALA A 118 -4.45 17.85 5.91
N TYR A 119 -4.07 19.12 6.22
CA TYR A 119 -2.93 19.82 5.64
C TYR A 119 -1.73 19.90 6.58
N ARG A 120 -1.86 19.39 7.82
CA ARG A 120 -0.82 19.48 8.84
C ARG A 120 -0.21 18.13 9.13
N ALA A 121 1.11 18.10 9.30
CA ALA A 121 1.79 16.97 9.90
C ALA A 121 1.31 16.76 11.35
N PRO A 122 1.30 15.52 11.86
CA PRO A 122 0.94 15.25 13.27
C PRO A 122 2.02 15.73 14.26
N PHE A 123 3.08 16.36 13.78
CA PHE A 123 4.20 16.94 14.54
C PHE A 123 4.70 18.19 13.80
N ASP A 124 5.36 19.10 14.53
CA ASP A 124 6.00 20.24 13.90
C ASP A 124 7.26 19.78 13.17
N VAL A 125 7.26 19.96 11.84
CA VAL A 125 8.39 19.55 10.99
C VAL A 125 9.64 20.39 11.25
N SER A 126 9.51 21.61 11.79
CA SER A 126 10.62 22.49 12.13
C SER A 126 11.44 22.03 13.34
N ASP A 127 10.85 21.16 14.18
CA ASP A 127 11.52 20.61 15.37
C ASP A 127 12.62 19.60 15.04
N PHE A 128 12.71 19.15 13.78
CA PHE A 128 13.58 18.03 13.41
C PHE A 128 14.63 18.44 12.37
N PRO A 129 15.89 17.95 12.52
CA PRO A 129 16.89 18.06 11.47
C PRO A 129 16.44 17.38 10.16
N PRO A 130 16.92 17.84 8.99
CA PRO A 130 16.51 17.29 7.69
C PRO A 130 16.70 15.76 7.55
N TRP A 131 17.78 15.21 8.11
CA TRP A 131 18.03 13.75 8.10
C TRP A 131 17.03 12.98 8.95
N THR A 132 16.56 13.56 10.07
CA THR A 132 15.50 12.95 10.90
C THR A 132 14.18 12.97 10.15
N LEU A 133 13.81 14.07 9.50
CA LEU A 133 12.62 14.16 8.64
C LEU A 133 12.67 13.15 7.50
N LEU A 134 13.78 13.05 6.80
CA LEU A 134 13.98 12.06 5.75
C LEU A 134 13.79 10.63 6.28
N SER A 135 14.35 10.36 7.47
CA SER A 135 14.22 9.05 8.14
C SER A 135 12.78 8.75 8.55
N ILE A 136 12.01 9.76 9.02
CA ILE A 136 10.59 9.62 9.34
C ILE A 136 9.82 9.22 8.08
N PHE A 137 9.93 9.99 6.99
CA PHE A 137 9.20 9.70 5.77
C PHE A 137 9.59 8.35 5.16
N ALA A 138 10.88 8.01 5.18
CA ALA A 138 11.34 6.70 4.71
C ALA A 138 10.80 5.55 5.57
N ALA A 139 10.80 5.68 6.90
CA ALA A 139 10.27 4.66 7.80
C ALA A 139 8.75 4.47 7.63
N VAL A 140 7.99 5.58 7.53
CA VAL A 140 6.53 5.54 7.32
C VAL A 140 6.21 4.91 5.98
N ALA A 141 6.84 5.37 4.90
CA ALA A 141 6.62 4.85 3.55
C ALA A 141 6.96 3.36 3.41
N LEU A 142 8.10 2.92 3.97
CA LEU A 142 8.48 1.52 3.96
C LEU A 142 7.54 0.66 4.81
N THR A 143 7.11 1.18 5.97
CA THR A 143 6.15 0.48 6.84
C THR A 143 4.81 0.34 6.15
N ALA A 144 4.26 1.42 5.57
CA ALA A 144 3.02 1.37 4.83
C ALA A 144 3.12 0.40 3.64
N GLY A 145 4.12 0.57 2.77
CA GLY A 145 4.32 -0.27 1.60
C GLY A 145 4.44 -1.76 1.94
N VAL A 146 5.17 -2.13 2.99
CA VAL A 146 5.33 -3.53 3.38
C VAL A 146 4.10 -4.03 4.11
N VAL A 147 3.67 -3.36 5.18
CA VAL A 147 2.68 -3.89 6.12
C VAL A 147 1.28 -3.85 5.51
N GLU A 148 0.92 -2.77 4.82
CA GLU A 148 -0.40 -2.63 4.22
C GLU A 148 -0.57 -3.56 3.02
N GLU A 149 0.43 -3.69 2.15
CA GLU A 149 0.32 -4.63 1.03
C GLU A 149 0.23 -6.08 1.52
N VAL A 150 0.97 -6.45 2.57
CA VAL A 150 0.85 -7.76 3.22
C VAL A 150 -0.55 -7.95 3.79
N ALA A 151 -1.09 -6.99 4.51
CA ALA A 151 -2.39 -7.09 5.16
C ALA A 151 -3.53 -7.14 4.13
N PHE A 152 -3.60 -6.15 3.23
CA PHE A 152 -4.71 -5.99 2.31
C PHE A 152 -4.59 -6.89 1.09
N ARG A 153 -3.46 -6.87 0.38
CA ARG A 153 -3.29 -7.59 -0.91
C ARG A 153 -2.76 -9.01 -0.72
N GLY A 154 -2.07 -9.26 0.39
CA GLY A 154 -1.72 -10.62 0.84
C GLY A 154 -2.90 -11.31 1.51
N TYR A 155 -3.10 -11.05 2.79
CA TYR A 155 -4.00 -11.84 3.66
C TYR A 155 -5.49 -11.66 3.36
N MET A 156 -6.00 -10.41 3.31
CA MET A 156 -7.43 -10.15 3.08
C MET A 156 -7.83 -10.54 1.67
N LEU A 157 -7.14 -10.04 0.64
CA LEU A 157 -7.48 -10.30 -0.76
C LEU A 157 -7.44 -11.80 -1.07
N SER A 158 -6.37 -12.50 -0.70
CA SER A 158 -6.24 -13.94 -0.91
C SER A 158 -7.35 -14.72 -0.22
N GLY A 159 -7.75 -14.33 0.98
CA GLY A 159 -8.82 -14.96 1.72
C GLY A 159 -10.21 -14.77 1.10
N ILE A 160 -10.49 -13.59 0.55
CA ILE A 160 -11.80 -13.25 -0.05
C ILE A 160 -11.89 -13.79 -1.47
N GLU A 161 -10.85 -13.62 -2.28
CA GLU A 161 -10.83 -14.01 -3.69
C GLU A 161 -11.04 -15.51 -3.90
N ARG A 162 -10.46 -16.36 -3.04
CA ARG A 162 -10.68 -17.83 -3.08
C ARG A 162 -12.14 -18.23 -2.95
N ARG A 163 -13.00 -17.37 -2.42
CA ARG A 163 -14.42 -17.66 -2.14
C ARG A 163 -15.37 -16.99 -3.11
N TYR A 164 -15.05 -15.77 -3.51
CA TYR A 164 -15.98 -14.90 -4.25
C TYR A 164 -15.42 -14.45 -5.60
N GLY A 165 -14.17 -14.87 -5.92
CA GLY A 165 -13.48 -14.43 -7.13
C GLY A 165 -12.77 -13.09 -6.97
N TRP A 166 -11.89 -12.81 -7.92
CA TRP A 166 -10.98 -11.66 -7.88
C TRP A 166 -11.69 -10.29 -7.85
N ALA A 167 -12.77 -10.13 -8.62
CA ALA A 167 -13.46 -8.85 -8.73
C ALA A 167 -14.11 -8.44 -7.40
N VAL A 168 -14.80 -9.39 -6.74
CA VAL A 168 -15.38 -9.19 -5.41
C VAL A 168 -14.28 -8.98 -4.38
N GLY A 169 -13.20 -9.76 -4.48
CA GLY A 169 -12.04 -9.63 -3.59
C GLY A 169 -11.42 -8.24 -3.65
N ILE A 170 -11.10 -7.74 -4.84
CA ILE A 170 -10.53 -6.40 -5.03
C ILE A 170 -11.52 -5.34 -4.54
N GLY A 171 -12.80 -5.42 -4.89
CA GLY A 171 -13.81 -4.44 -4.47
C GLY A 171 -13.93 -4.34 -2.95
N LEU A 172 -14.07 -5.47 -2.26
CA LEU A 172 -14.18 -5.48 -0.79
C LEU A 172 -12.91 -4.98 -0.11
N VAL A 173 -11.72 -5.43 -0.56
CA VAL A 173 -10.46 -4.98 0.02
C VAL A 173 -10.22 -3.49 -0.21
N THR A 174 -10.66 -2.95 -1.34
CA THR A 174 -10.61 -1.51 -1.63
C THR A 174 -11.46 -0.70 -0.63
N ILE A 175 -12.66 -1.18 -0.31
CA ILE A 175 -13.52 -0.55 0.71
C ILE A 175 -12.86 -0.66 2.10
N LEU A 176 -12.35 -1.84 2.46
CA LEU A 176 -11.66 -2.05 3.74
C LEU A 176 -10.40 -1.18 3.88
N PHE A 177 -9.71 -0.93 2.77
CA PHE A 177 -8.56 -0.01 2.74
C PHE A 177 -8.98 1.42 3.10
N TYR A 178 -10.06 1.94 2.52
CA TYR A 178 -10.61 3.24 2.93
C TYR A 178 -11.03 3.25 4.40
N VAL A 179 -11.75 2.22 4.86
CA VAL A 179 -12.21 2.11 6.25
C VAL A 179 -11.04 2.14 7.24
N ALA A 180 -9.92 1.48 6.91
CA ALA A 180 -8.72 1.50 7.75
C ALA A 180 -8.09 2.91 7.88
N HIS A 181 -8.34 3.80 6.92
CA HIS A 181 -7.81 5.16 6.90
C HIS A 181 -8.73 6.20 7.56
N LEU A 182 -9.92 5.82 8.02
CA LEU A 182 -10.89 6.78 8.62
C LEU A 182 -10.36 7.51 9.86
N SER A 183 -9.30 7.02 10.49
CA SER A 183 -8.60 7.72 11.57
C SER A 183 -7.75 8.91 11.11
N HIS A 184 -7.47 9.03 9.80
CA HIS A 184 -6.68 10.13 9.25
C HIS A 184 -7.58 11.32 8.90
N ALA A 185 -7.14 12.52 9.23
CA ALA A 185 -7.93 13.75 9.03
C ALA A 185 -8.29 14.01 7.56
N TYR A 186 -7.49 13.53 6.61
CA TYR A 186 -7.76 13.67 5.17
C TYR A 186 -8.73 12.61 4.62
N ALA A 187 -8.99 11.53 5.36
CA ALA A 187 -9.87 10.44 4.89
C ALA A 187 -11.37 10.80 5.00
N THR A 188 -11.72 11.95 4.46
CA THR A 188 -13.10 12.44 4.38
C THR A 188 -13.87 11.81 3.21
N LEU A 189 -15.16 12.06 3.12
CA LEU A 189 -15.99 11.60 1.99
C LEU A 189 -15.47 12.12 0.64
N ALA A 190 -14.85 13.29 0.60
CA ALA A 190 -14.25 13.86 -0.61
C ALA A 190 -13.07 13.03 -1.12
N PHE A 191 -12.39 12.28 -0.24
CA PHE A 191 -11.27 11.41 -0.60
C PHE A 191 -11.68 9.99 -0.99
N ILE A 192 -12.95 9.60 -0.90
CA ILE A 192 -13.43 8.28 -1.33
C ILE A 192 -12.95 7.92 -2.75
N PRO A 193 -13.08 8.81 -3.78
CA PRO A 193 -12.63 8.47 -5.13
C PRO A 193 -11.12 8.13 -5.20
N PHE A 194 -10.29 8.84 -4.44
CA PHE A 194 -8.86 8.55 -4.34
C PHE A 194 -8.61 7.14 -3.76
N PHE A 195 -9.19 6.83 -2.60
CA PHE A 195 -9.01 5.53 -1.95
C PHE A 195 -9.53 4.37 -2.80
N LEU A 196 -10.68 4.57 -3.46
CA LEU A 196 -11.24 3.56 -4.35
C LEU A 196 -10.34 3.33 -5.58
N ALA A 197 -9.85 4.40 -6.20
CA ALA A 197 -8.94 4.29 -7.34
C ALA A 197 -7.60 3.67 -6.94
N HIS A 198 -7.01 4.10 -5.81
CA HIS A 198 -5.78 3.53 -5.29
C HIS A 198 -5.93 2.03 -4.99
N GLY A 199 -6.98 1.67 -4.25
CA GLY A 199 -7.25 0.27 -3.91
C GLY A 199 -7.45 -0.61 -5.14
N LEU A 200 -8.16 -0.09 -6.16
CA LEU A 200 -8.38 -0.77 -7.43
C LEU A 200 -7.08 -0.98 -8.21
N ILE A 201 -6.26 0.07 -8.40
CA ILE A 201 -4.98 -0.02 -9.11
C ILE A 201 -4.05 -1.03 -8.44
N MET A 202 -3.90 -0.97 -7.11
CA MET A 202 -3.06 -1.90 -6.36
C MET A 202 -3.61 -3.33 -6.40
N GLY A 203 -4.93 -3.50 -6.33
CA GLY A 203 -5.58 -4.80 -6.47
C GLY A 203 -5.37 -5.41 -7.86
N LEU A 204 -5.55 -4.62 -8.93
CA LEU A 204 -5.30 -5.04 -10.31
C LEU A 204 -3.82 -5.35 -10.54
N LEU A 205 -2.91 -4.56 -9.95
CA LEU A 205 -1.47 -4.83 -10.04
C LEU A 205 -1.14 -6.21 -9.48
N VAL A 206 -1.61 -6.54 -8.28
CA VAL A 206 -1.38 -7.86 -7.66
C VAL A 206 -2.06 -8.97 -8.46
N PHE A 207 -3.26 -8.74 -8.99
CA PHE A 207 -3.96 -9.71 -9.81
C PHE A 207 -3.17 -10.06 -11.08
N TYR A 208 -2.71 -9.06 -11.84
CA TYR A 208 -1.98 -9.29 -13.08
C TYR A 208 -0.52 -9.70 -12.85
N ALA A 209 0.18 -9.11 -11.89
CA ALA A 209 1.56 -9.49 -11.53
C ALA A 209 1.61 -10.86 -10.84
N ARG A 210 0.50 -11.29 -10.22
CA ARG A 210 0.43 -12.49 -9.36
C ARG A 210 1.44 -12.48 -8.21
N SER A 211 1.84 -11.29 -7.80
CA SER A 211 2.80 -11.03 -6.72
C SER A 211 2.49 -9.69 -6.07
N ILE A 212 2.58 -9.62 -4.74
CA ILE A 212 2.44 -8.33 -4.02
C ILE A 212 3.70 -7.47 -4.12
N VAL A 213 4.85 -8.05 -4.50
CA VAL A 213 6.15 -7.38 -4.39
C VAL A 213 6.23 -6.07 -5.19
N PRO A 214 5.76 -6.00 -6.46
CA PRO A 214 5.71 -4.72 -7.18
C PRO A 214 4.82 -3.68 -6.48
N GLY A 215 3.73 -4.12 -5.86
CA GLY A 215 2.86 -3.26 -5.05
C GLY A 215 3.58 -2.68 -3.84
N VAL A 216 4.30 -3.52 -3.10
CA VAL A 216 5.13 -3.09 -1.96
C VAL A 216 6.11 -1.98 -2.38
N VAL A 217 6.82 -2.18 -3.49
CA VAL A 217 7.81 -1.21 -3.99
C VAL A 217 7.13 0.11 -4.40
N LEU A 218 6.06 0.02 -5.19
CA LEU A 218 5.37 1.21 -5.70
C LEU A 218 4.66 1.99 -4.60
N HIS A 219 4.05 1.31 -3.63
CA HIS A 219 3.41 1.94 -2.47
C HIS A 219 4.46 2.69 -1.65
N ALA A 220 5.54 2.02 -1.26
CA ALA A 220 6.61 2.67 -0.50
C ALA A 220 7.23 3.88 -1.25
N VAL A 221 7.47 3.76 -2.55
CA VAL A 221 8.01 4.87 -3.36
C VAL A 221 7.01 6.01 -3.47
N SER A 222 5.72 5.72 -3.70
CA SER A 222 4.69 6.77 -3.80
C SER A 222 4.54 7.54 -2.49
N ASP A 223 4.50 6.86 -1.36
CA ASP A 223 4.40 7.50 -0.05
C ASP A 223 5.64 8.31 0.29
N PHE A 224 6.84 7.79 -0.02
CA PHE A 224 8.08 8.52 0.20
C PHE A 224 8.16 9.84 -0.59
N ILE A 225 7.50 9.90 -1.76
CA ILE A 225 7.41 11.12 -2.57
C ILE A 225 6.29 12.03 -2.06
N VAL A 226 5.12 11.46 -1.75
CA VAL A 226 3.90 12.23 -1.48
C VAL A 226 3.87 12.80 -0.06
N LEU A 227 4.32 12.06 0.95
CA LEU A 227 4.24 12.50 2.35
C LEU A 227 5.01 13.81 2.61
N PRO A 228 6.26 14.01 2.14
CA PRO A 228 6.95 15.28 2.29
C PRO A 228 6.24 16.46 1.61
N MET A 229 5.57 16.20 0.48
CA MET A 229 4.78 17.21 -0.22
C MET A 229 3.47 17.52 0.52
N GLN A 230 2.79 16.51 1.00
CA GLN A 230 1.54 16.64 1.76
C GLN A 230 1.74 17.47 3.04
N TYR A 231 2.85 17.29 3.70
CA TYR A 231 3.18 17.99 4.94
C TYR A 231 4.01 19.27 4.75
N GLY A 232 4.18 19.75 3.52
CA GLY A 232 4.79 21.03 3.22
C GLY A 232 6.31 21.09 3.43
N VAL A 233 6.97 19.93 3.60
CA VAL A 233 8.45 19.86 3.73
C VAL A 233 9.12 20.09 2.37
N ILE A 234 8.52 19.61 1.30
CA ILE A 234 8.92 19.90 -0.07
C ILE A 234 7.78 20.69 -0.72
N PRO A 235 8.06 21.81 -1.42
CA PRO A 235 7.02 22.53 -2.14
C PRO A 235 6.28 21.56 -3.09
N SER A 236 4.98 21.43 -2.91
CA SER A 236 4.13 20.84 -3.95
C SER A 236 4.21 21.76 -5.17
N ALA A 237 4.24 21.21 -6.37
CA ALA A 237 4.15 21.99 -7.59
C ALA A 237 2.99 22.97 -7.43
N GLY A 238 3.30 24.27 -7.51
CA GLY A 238 2.39 25.31 -7.05
C GLY A 238 1.04 25.24 -7.76
N GLN A 239 0.05 25.87 -7.15
CA GLN A 239 -1.32 25.99 -7.68
C GLN A 239 -1.39 26.49 -9.14
N SER A 240 -0.30 27.01 -9.67
CA SER A 240 -0.16 27.57 -11.02
C SER A 240 -0.16 26.52 -12.15
N ASP A 241 0.19 25.26 -11.89
CA ASP A 241 0.27 24.21 -12.94
C ASP A 241 -0.79 23.11 -12.81
N PHE A 242 -1.97 23.46 -12.32
CA PHE A 242 -3.09 22.54 -12.19
C PHE A 242 -3.47 21.86 -13.53
N VAL A 243 -3.43 22.62 -14.62
CA VAL A 243 -3.81 22.13 -15.96
C VAL A 243 -2.79 21.07 -16.43
N GLY A 244 -1.49 21.35 -16.28
CA GLY A 244 -0.43 20.42 -16.63
C GLY A 244 -0.49 19.12 -15.83
N GLN A 245 -0.70 19.22 -14.53
CA GLN A 245 -0.83 18.05 -13.64
C GLN A 245 -2.10 17.22 -13.94
N GLY A 246 -3.21 17.89 -14.26
CA GLY A 246 -4.45 17.25 -14.70
C GLY A 246 -4.25 16.45 -15.98
N TRP A 247 -3.63 17.05 -17.00
CA TRP A 247 -3.31 16.34 -18.26
C TRP A 247 -2.34 15.20 -18.05
N LEU A 248 -1.29 15.37 -17.24
CA LEU A 248 -0.36 14.31 -16.88
C LEU A 248 -1.10 13.10 -16.30
N SER A 249 -2.02 13.34 -15.37
CA SER A 249 -2.80 12.28 -14.73
C SER A 249 -3.73 11.57 -15.71
N VAL A 250 -4.41 12.30 -16.59
CA VAL A 250 -5.25 11.71 -17.64
C VAL A 250 -4.43 10.87 -18.60
N MET A 251 -3.29 11.39 -19.07
CA MET A 251 -2.39 10.66 -19.96
C MET A 251 -1.80 9.42 -19.29
N ALA A 252 -1.41 9.52 -18.05
CA ALA A 252 -0.92 8.39 -17.27
C ALA A 252 -2.01 7.31 -17.12
N GLY A 253 -3.24 7.69 -16.81
CA GLY A 253 -4.38 6.78 -16.73
C GLY A 253 -4.65 6.06 -18.06
N ALA A 254 -4.64 6.80 -19.16
CA ALA A 254 -4.78 6.22 -20.49
C ALA A 254 -3.65 5.25 -20.85
N ALA A 255 -2.40 5.61 -20.49
CA ALA A 255 -1.22 4.76 -20.72
C ALA A 255 -1.16 3.54 -19.77
N ALA A 256 -1.76 3.61 -18.60
CA ALA A 256 -1.85 2.48 -17.69
C ALA A 256 -2.61 1.29 -18.29
N ILE A 257 -3.66 1.55 -19.08
CA ILE A 257 -4.48 0.50 -19.69
C ILE A 257 -3.65 -0.45 -20.57
N PRO A 258 -2.92 0.02 -21.60
CA PRO A 258 -2.06 -0.86 -22.39
C PRO A 258 -0.93 -1.46 -21.56
N ALA A 259 -0.39 -0.77 -20.56
CA ALA A 259 0.63 -1.32 -19.67
C ALA A 259 0.11 -2.52 -18.87
N PHE A 260 -1.09 -2.47 -18.29
CA PHE A 260 -1.74 -3.63 -17.66
C PHE A 260 -2.00 -4.78 -18.63
N ARG A 261 -2.36 -4.49 -19.88
CA ARG A 261 -2.50 -5.52 -20.92
C ARG A 261 -1.16 -6.22 -21.22
N GLN A 262 -0.07 -5.46 -21.26
CA GLN A 262 1.27 -6.05 -21.46
C GLN A 262 1.73 -6.84 -20.21
N LEU A 263 1.43 -6.37 -19.03
CA LEU A 263 1.66 -7.13 -17.79
C LEU A 263 0.92 -8.47 -17.81
N ALA A 264 -0.36 -8.46 -18.17
CA ALA A 264 -1.16 -9.68 -18.32
C ALA A 264 -0.56 -10.68 -19.32
N LYS A 265 0.00 -10.17 -20.44
CA LYS A 265 0.70 -11.00 -21.44
C LYS A 265 2.03 -11.53 -20.88
N ALA A 266 2.79 -10.71 -20.14
CA ALA A 266 4.09 -11.09 -19.60
C ALA A 266 3.97 -12.18 -18.52
N THR A 267 2.79 -12.30 -17.85
CA THR A 267 2.52 -13.29 -16.81
C THR A 267 1.59 -14.42 -17.31
N LYS A 268 1.24 -14.45 -18.61
CA LYS A 268 0.40 -15.49 -19.19
C LYS A 268 1.12 -16.86 -19.13
N GLY A 269 0.40 -17.89 -18.66
CA GLY A 269 0.95 -19.26 -18.55
C GLY A 269 1.63 -19.55 -17.21
N GLU A 270 1.87 -18.52 -16.39
CA GLU A 270 2.37 -18.73 -15.04
C GLU A 270 1.22 -19.15 -14.11
N PRO A 271 1.41 -20.17 -13.23
CA PRO A 271 0.32 -20.71 -12.43
C PRO A 271 -0.29 -19.63 -11.51
N HIS A 272 -1.62 -19.56 -11.47
CA HIS A 272 -2.30 -18.88 -10.38
C HIS A 272 -1.97 -19.59 -9.07
N VAL A 273 -1.75 -18.83 -8.00
CA VAL A 273 -1.39 -19.34 -6.68
C VAL A 273 -2.42 -20.39 -6.17
N ASP A 274 -3.66 -20.31 -6.62
CA ASP A 274 -4.73 -21.25 -6.27
C ASP A 274 -4.48 -22.71 -6.73
N ARG A 275 -3.60 -22.94 -7.71
CA ARG A 275 -3.23 -24.28 -8.20
C ARG A 275 -2.00 -24.87 -7.54
N ILE A 276 -1.26 -24.09 -6.76
CA ILE A 276 -0.02 -24.55 -6.11
C ILE A 276 -0.30 -25.14 -4.73
N TYR A 277 -1.43 -24.77 -4.11
CA TYR A 277 -1.80 -25.13 -2.73
C TYR A 277 -3.27 -25.62 -2.59
N GLY A 278 -3.87 -26.03 -3.70
CA GLY A 278 -5.21 -26.66 -3.74
C GLY A 278 -5.17 -28.15 -3.45
#